data_d5d5b17f29435d41ea29bc7e300d7afa
#
_entry.id   d5d5b17f29435d41ea29bc7e300d7afa
#
_cell.length_a   1.000
_cell.length_b   1.000
_cell.length_c   1.000
_cell.angle_alpha   90.00
_cell.angle_beta   90.00
_cell.angle_gamma   90.00
#
_symmetry.space_group_name_H-M   'P 1'
#
loop_
_entity.id
_entity.type
_entity.pdbx_description
1 polymer ?
#
loop_
_entity_poly.entity_id
_entity_poly.type
_entity_poly.pdbx_seq_one_letter_code
_entity_poly.pdbx_strand_id
1 'polypeptide(L)'
;MQLVVREAKAEIHDAEGIVNILNPIIDEGRYTILDTPFSAEEEVQFIKGFPQNGVFNIAINTQDSIVVGFQNVEPFASYTSAFNHVGIIGTFVDAQYRRQGIATALFNATFLDAKSKGYEKLFAYVRSDNENALATYLRQGFEVVGTAKKHAKIRGEYIDEILIEKWL
;
A
#
# COMPACT_ATOMS: atom_id res chain seq x y z
N MET A 1 7.30 16.48 13.78
CA MET A 1 6.09 15.77 13.24
C MET A 1 5.61 14.78 14.27
N GLN A 2 4.32 14.77 14.51
CA GLN A 2 3.68 13.83 15.43
C GLN A 2 2.72 12.96 14.59
N LEU A 3 2.97 11.65 14.55
CA LEU A 3 2.21 10.71 13.73
C LEU A 3 1.17 9.94 14.53
N VAL A 4 0.00 9.78 13.92
CA VAL A 4 -1.02 8.81 14.33
C VAL A 4 -1.35 7.94 13.12
N VAL A 5 -1.41 6.63 13.34
CA VAL A 5 -1.89 5.67 12.33
C VAL A 5 -3.25 5.17 12.77
N ARG A 6 -4.22 5.21 11.87
CA ARG A 6 -5.57 4.70 12.10
C ARG A 6 -6.19 4.15 10.81
N GLU A 7 -7.28 3.42 10.95
CA GLU A 7 -8.08 2.98 9.81
C GLU A 7 -8.62 4.18 9.01
N ALA A 8 -8.59 4.05 7.68
CA ALA A 8 -9.18 5.02 6.77
C ALA A 8 -10.70 5.01 6.88
N LYS A 9 -11.30 6.20 6.84
CA LYS A 9 -12.76 6.37 6.83
C LYS A 9 -13.22 6.70 5.42
N ALA A 10 -14.39 6.20 5.03
CA ALA A 10 -15.04 6.52 3.76
C ALA A 10 -15.64 7.95 3.79
N GLU A 11 -14.79 8.92 4.07
CA GLU A 11 -15.09 10.35 4.19
C GLU A 11 -14.19 11.14 3.25
N ILE A 12 -14.68 12.29 2.79
CA ILE A 12 -13.97 13.10 1.79
C ILE A 12 -12.57 13.53 2.24
N HIS A 13 -12.40 13.85 3.52
CA HIS A 13 -11.11 14.30 4.08
C HIS A 13 -10.01 13.21 3.94
N ASP A 14 -10.33 11.97 4.29
CA ASP A 14 -9.37 10.87 4.17
C ASP A 14 -9.10 10.55 2.69
N ALA A 15 -10.16 10.54 1.88
CA ALA A 15 -10.06 10.29 0.44
C ALA A 15 -9.22 11.35 -0.28
N GLU A 16 -9.43 12.64 -0.01
CA GLU A 16 -8.60 13.73 -0.53
C GLU A 16 -7.14 13.56 -0.13
N GLY A 17 -6.87 13.23 1.12
CA GLY A 17 -5.53 12.98 1.61
C GLY A 17 -4.84 11.82 0.87
N ILE A 18 -5.56 10.73 0.62
CA ILE A 18 -5.05 9.56 -0.11
C ILE A 18 -4.76 9.91 -1.57
N VAL A 19 -5.71 10.53 -2.29
CA VAL A 19 -5.50 10.86 -3.71
C VAL A 19 -4.44 11.93 -3.91
N ASN A 20 -4.25 12.83 -2.95
CA ASN A 20 -3.16 13.82 -2.98
C ASN A 20 -1.76 13.18 -2.87
N ILE A 21 -1.66 12.00 -2.27
CA ILE A 21 -0.43 11.19 -2.25
C ILE A 21 -0.33 10.36 -3.52
N LEU A 22 -1.40 9.67 -3.90
CA LEU A 22 -1.41 8.65 -4.94
C LEU A 22 -1.29 9.25 -6.35
N ASN A 23 -2.06 10.29 -6.66
CA ASN A 23 -2.11 10.84 -8.02
C ASN A 23 -0.76 11.38 -8.52
N PRO A 24 0.03 12.13 -7.73
CA PRO A 24 1.38 12.50 -8.15
C PRO A 24 2.28 11.29 -8.43
N ILE A 25 2.15 10.21 -7.64
CA ILE A 25 2.91 8.96 -7.83
C ILE A 25 2.52 8.29 -9.15
N ILE A 26 1.21 8.26 -9.45
CA ILE A 26 0.69 7.74 -10.73
C ILE A 26 1.19 8.58 -11.91
N ASP A 27 1.12 9.89 -11.80
CA ASP A 27 1.54 10.82 -12.86
C ASP A 27 3.03 10.70 -13.20
N GLU A 28 3.88 10.47 -12.22
CA GLU A 28 5.30 10.21 -12.44
C GLU A 28 5.55 8.93 -13.25
N GLY A 29 4.67 7.91 -13.12
CA GLY A 29 4.73 6.65 -13.86
C GLY A 29 5.93 5.76 -13.55
N ARG A 30 6.57 5.92 -12.39
CA ARG A 30 7.83 5.25 -12.02
C ARG A 30 7.75 4.36 -10.76
N TYR A 31 6.74 4.58 -9.91
CA TYR A 31 6.71 3.98 -8.57
C TYR A 31 5.53 3.06 -8.32
N THR A 32 4.60 2.99 -9.25
CA THR A 32 3.42 2.13 -9.15
C THR A 32 3.08 1.53 -10.51
N ILE A 33 2.25 0.49 -10.52
CA ILE A 33 1.65 -0.07 -11.72
C ILE A 33 0.29 0.57 -12.04
N LEU A 34 -0.23 1.43 -11.18
CA LEU A 34 -1.42 2.22 -11.45
C LEU A 34 -1.10 3.28 -12.51
N ASP A 35 -2.00 3.48 -13.44
CA ASP A 35 -1.79 4.35 -14.61
C ASP A 35 -2.86 5.43 -14.78
N THR A 36 -3.92 5.39 -13.99
CA THR A 36 -5.05 6.32 -14.06
C THR A 36 -5.28 6.98 -12.71
N PRO A 37 -5.24 8.33 -12.62
CA PRO A 37 -5.54 9.05 -11.39
C PRO A 37 -6.98 8.83 -10.92
N PHE A 38 -7.22 9.01 -9.64
CA PHE A 38 -8.53 8.88 -9.00
C PHE A 38 -9.06 10.24 -8.54
N SER A 39 -10.38 10.42 -8.57
CA SER A 39 -11.03 11.52 -7.86
C SER A 39 -11.19 11.18 -6.38
N ALA A 40 -11.42 12.20 -5.54
CA ALA A 40 -11.70 11.96 -4.13
C ALA A 40 -13.00 11.18 -3.91
N GLU A 41 -14.00 11.41 -4.75
CA GLU A 41 -15.28 10.67 -4.71
C GLU A 41 -15.12 9.20 -5.06
N GLU A 42 -14.28 8.89 -6.06
CA GLU A 42 -13.92 7.51 -6.40
C GLU A 42 -13.21 6.82 -5.24
N GLU A 43 -12.31 7.53 -4.58
CA GLU A 43 -11.59 7.01 -3.41
C GLU A 43 -12.52 6.78 -2.21
N VAL A 44 -13.51 7.67 -1.96
CA VAL A 44 -14.55 7.42 -0.96
C VAL A 44 -15.28 6.11 -1.24
N GLN A 45 -15.66 5.86 -2.51
CA GLN A 45 -16.34 4.62 -2.89
C GLN A 45 -15.41 3.41 -2.75
N PHE A 46 -14.13 3.56 -3.07
CA PHE A 46 -13.13 2.51 -2.89
C PHE A 46 -12.99 2.12 -1.41
N ILE A 47 -12.85 3.09 -0.52
CA ILE A 47 -12.78 2.84 0.93
C ILE A 47 -14.07 2.18 1.44
N LYS A 48 -15.23 2.67 0.99
CA LYS A 48 -16.54 2.14 1.37
C LYS A 48 -16.74 0.69 0.93
N GLY A 49 -16.24 0.33 -0.25
CA GLY A 49 -16.31 -1.02 -0.82
C GLY A 49 -15.14 -1.92 -0.43
N PHE A 50 -14.20 -1.43 0.37
CA PHE A 50 -13.02 -2.19 0.75
C PHE A 50 -13.41 -3.47 1.53
N PRO A 51 -12.75 -4.63 1.29
CA PRO A 51 -13.09 -5.87 1.95
C PRO A 51 -13.08 -5.74 3.48
N GLN A 52 -14.11 -6.25 4.16
CA GLN A 52 -14.20 -6.20 5.63
C GLN A 52 -13.03 -6.90 6.32
N ASN A 53 -12.50 -7.95 5.71
CA ASN A 53 -11.28 -8.63 6.17
C ASN A 53 -9.99 -7.98 5.69
N GLY A 54 -10.06 -6.90 4.92
CA GLY A 54 -8.91 -6.11 4.53
C GLY A 54 -8.46 -5.15 5.65
N VAL A 55 -7.27 -4.59 5.48
CA VAL A 55 -6.70 -3.54 6.33
C VAL A 55 -6.45 -2.32 5.47
N PHE A 56 -6.95 -1.17 5.88
CA PHE A 56 -6.68 0.09 5.18
C PHE A 56 -6.30 1.16 6.20
N ASN A 57 -5.01 1.37 6.39
CA ASN A 57 -4.48 2.32 7.37
C ASN A 57 -3.95 3.58 6.70
N ILE A 58 -4.18 4.73 7.33
CA ILE A 58 -3.60 6.02 6.98
C ILE A 58 -2.72 6.52 8.12
N ALA A 59 -1.62 7.19 7.75
CA ALA A 59 -0.77 7.93 8.68
C ALA A 59 -1.08 9.41 8.57
N ILE A 60 -1.34 10.06 9.69
CA ILE A 60 -1.71 11.47 9.77
C ILE A 60 -0.65 12.20 10.58
N ASN A 61 -0.15 13.31 10.06
CA ASN A 61 0.57 14.29 10.85
C ASN A 61 -0.44 15.11 11.66
N THR A 62 -0.43 14.96 12.97
CA THR A 62 -1.45 15.59 13.84
C THR A 62 -1.25 17.09 14.05
N GLN A 63 -0.10 17.65 13.64
CA GLN A 63 0.16 19.09 13.75
C GLN A 63 -0.68 19.91 12.76
N ASP A 64 -0.93 19.36 11.59
CA ASP A 64 -1.67 20.00 10.50
C ASP A 64 -2.87 19.18 9.98
N SER A 65 -3.08 18.00 10.57
CA SER A 65 -4.13 17.06 10.20
C SER A 65 -4.03 16.54 8.76
N ILE A 66 -2.82 16.50 8.20
CA ILE A 66 -2.58 16.04 6.83
C ILE A 66 -2.30 14.54 6.81
N VAL A 67 -2.92 13.82 5.87
CA VAL A 67 -2.58 12.43 5.55
C VAL A 67 -1.23 12.43 4.83
N VAL A 68 -0.25 11.73 5.38
CA VAL A 68 1.14 11.70 4.87
C VAL A 68 1.57 10.33 4.35
N GLY A 69 0.71 9.34 4.48
CA GLY A 69 0.93 8.00 3.94
C GLY A 69 -0.27 7.11 4.15
N PHE A 70 -0.34 6.02 3.39
CA PHE A 70 -1.35 5.00 3.58
C PHE A 70 -0.83 3.62 3.19
N GLN A 71 -1.47 2.60 3.74
CA GLN A 71 -1.09 1.21 3.51
C GLN A 71 -2.35 0.36 3.55
N ASN A 72 -2.51 -0.54 2.60
CA ASN A 72 -3.63 -1.46 2.58
C ASN A 72 -3.19 -2.92 2.42
N VAL A 73 -4.02 -3.80 2.94
CA VAL A 73 -3.93 -5.25 2.75
C VAL A 73 -5.28 -5.73 2.23
N GLU A 74 -5.26 -6.37 1.08
CA GLU A 74 -6.42 -7.03 0.50
C GLU A 74 -6.20 -8.54 0.48
N PRO A 75 -7.28 -9.36 0.47
CA PRO A 75 -7.15 -10.79 0.25
C PRO A 75 -6.38 -11.10 -1.04
N PHE A 76 -5.45 -12.04 -1.00
CA PHE A 76 -4.68 -12.43 -2.18
C PHE A 76 -5.57 -12.94 -3.32
N ALA A 77 -6.55 -13.77 -2.99
CA ALA A 77 -7.51 -14.29 -3.94
C ALA A 77 -8.82 -14.64 -3.23
N SER A 78 -9.94 -14.51 -3.95
CA SER A 78 -11.29 -14.74 -3.40
C SER A 78 -11.97 -15.98 -3.96
N TYR A 79 -11.39 -16.63 -4.96
CA TYR A 79 -12.00 -17.78 -5.64
C TYR A 79 -11.85 -19.11 -4.86
N THR A 80 -11.04 -19.14 -3.80
CA THR A 80 -10.83 -20.31 -2.94
C THR A 80 -10.45 -19.87 -1.53
N SER A 81 -10.84 -20.67 -0.53
CA SER A 81 -10.45 -20.46 0.86
C SER A 81 -8.96 -20.82 1.15
N ALA A 82 -8.29 -21.51 0.23
CA ALA A 82 -6.89 -21.91 0.38
C ALA A 82 -5.93 -20.70 0.58
N PHE A 83 -6.31 -19.51 0.12
CA PHE A 83 -5.52 -18.28 0.25
C PHE A 83 -6.02 -17.33 1.34
N ASN A 84 -6.97 -17.72 2.18
CA ASN A 84 -7.54 -16.82 3.19
C ASN A 84 -6.52 -16.27 4.18
N HIS A 85 -5.41 -16.96 4.39
CA HIS A 85 -4.32 -16.54 5.27
C HIS A 85 -3.29 -15.62 4.58
N VAL A 86 -3.45 -15.35 3.28
CA VAL A 86 -2.52 -14.54 2.48
C VAL A 86 -3.17 -13.21 2.11
N GLY A 87 -2.48 -12.12 2.42
CA GLY A 87 -2.87 -10.77 1.99
C GLY A 87 -1.87 -10.18 1.02
N ILE A 88 -2.34 -9.30 0.12
CA ILE A 88 -1.49 -8.45 -0.71
C ILE A 88 -1.41 -7.07 -0.06
N ILE A 89 -0.20 -6.58 0.15
CA ILE A 89 0.05 -5.28 0.78
C ILE A 89 0.54 -4.25 -0.24
N GLY A 90 0.01 -3.03 -0.14
CA GLY A 90 0.48 -1.86 -0.88
C GLY A 90 0.82 -0.73 0.09
N THR A 91 1.90 0.02 -0.18
CA THR A 91 2.41 1.07 0.70
C THR A 91 2.72 2.33 -0.10
N PHE A 92 2.19 3.46 0.35
CA PHE A 92 2.40 4.76 -0.29
C PHE A 92 2.71 5.82 0.77
N VAL A 93 3.74 6.62 0.54
CA VAL A 93 4.16 7.71 1.41
C VAL A 93 4.34 8.96 0.57
N ASP A 94 3.81 10.08 1.03
CA ASP A 94 3.97 11.37 0.40
C ASP A 94 5.46 11.68 0.20
N ALA A 95 5.82 12.10 -1.00
CA ALA A 95 7.21 12.38 -1.40
C ALA A 95 7.88 13.42 -0.48
N GLN A 96 7.11 14.40 0.01
CA GLN A 96 7.61 15.45 0.89
C GLN A 96 7.93 14.97 2.30
N TYR A 97 7.36 13.83 2.71
CA TYR A 97 7.49 13.29 4.06
C TYR A 97 8.30 11.98 4.11
N ARG A 98 8.97 11.60 3.02
CA ARG A 98 9.82 10.40 3.00
C ARG A 98 10.97 10.50 3.99
N ARG A 99 11.48 9.35 4.43
CA ARG A 99 12.58 9.21 5.41
C ARG A 99 12.29 9.80 6.80
N GLN A 100 11.02 9.93 7.16
CA GLN A 100 10.57 10.45 8.46
C GLN A 100 9.86 9.40 9.31
N GLY A 101 10.06 8.12 9.02
CA GLY A 101 9.51 7.00 9.80
C GLY A 101 8.06 6.63 9.50
N ILE A 102 7.41 7.26 8.50
CA ILE A 102 6.00 7.04 8.18
C ILE A 102 5.75 5.60 7.75
N ALA A 103 6.57 5.07 6.82
CA ALA A 103 6.44 3.68 6.40
C ALA A 103 6.56 2.72 7.59
N THR A 104 7.53 2.93 8.48
CA THR A 104 7.71 2.10 9.67
C THR A 104 6.49 2.13 10.58
N ALA A 105 5.91 3.31 10.81
CA ALA A 105 4.69 3.45 11.62
C ALA A 105 3.50 2.72 10.98
N LEU A 106 3.33 2.83 9.65
CA LEU A 106 2.31 2.11 8.91
C LEU A 106 2.50 0.59 9.02
N PHE A 107 3.71 0.08 8.79
CA PHE A 107 4.00 -1.35 8.89
C PHE A 107 3.72 -1.90 10.28
N ASN A 108 4.13 -1.19 11.34
CA ASN A 108 3.87 -1.61 12.72
C ASN A 108 2.37 -1.77 13.00
N ALA A 109 1.55 -0.82 12.59
CA ALA A 109 0.11 -0.88 12.76
C ALA A 109 -0.51 -1.97 11.87
N THR A 110 -0.15 -2.00 10.59
CA THR A 110 -0.75 -2.92 9.62
C THR A 110 -0.43 -4.38 9.90
N PHE A 111 0.77 -4.70 10.38
CA PHE A 111 1.09 -6.09 10.76
C PHE A 111 0.21 -6.58 11.92
N LEU A 112 -0.03 -5.74 12.93
CA LEU A 112 -0.91 -6.07 14.03
C LEU A 112 -2.36 -6.26 13.56
N ASP A 113 -2.86 -5.33 12.75
CA ASP A 113 -4.22 -5.38 12.24
C ASP A 113 -4.43 -6.59 11.31
N ALA A 114 -3.48 -6.87 10.43
CA ALA A 114 -3.52 -8.03 9.54
C ALA A 114 -3.55 -9.35 10.34
N LYS A 115 -2.70 -9.49 11.34
CA LYS A 115 -2.73 -10.66 12.23
C LYS A 115 -4.09 -10.81 12.93
N SER A 116 -4.65 -9.73 13.44
CA SER A 116 -5.94 -9.75 14.13
C SER A 116 -7.08 -10.19 13.21
N LYS A 117 -6.95 -9.96 11.89
CA LYS A 117 -7.93 -10.35 10.86
C LYS A 117 -7.67 -11.75 10.27
N GLY A 118 -6.67 -12.48 10.78
CA GLY A 118 -6.40 -13.87 10.39
C GLY A 118 -5.37 -14.04 9.28
N TYR A 119 -4.72 -12.98 8.83
CA TYR A 119 -3.60 -13.12 7.89
C TYR A 119 -2.37 -13.69 8.62
N GLU A 120 -1.72 -14.63 7.96
CA GLU A 120 -0.48 -15.25 8.43
C GLU A 120 0.70 -14.87 7.52
N LYS A 121 0.40 -14.46 6.28
CA LYS A 121 1.39 -14.13 5.26
C LYS A 121 0.96 -12.90 4.48
N LEU A 122 1.91 -12.01 4.23
CA LEU A 122 1.74 -10.88 3.31
C LEU A 122 2.63 -11.08 2.08
N PHE A 123 2.07 -10.68 0.94
CA PHE A 123 2.69 -10.75 -0.36
C PHE A 123 2.65 -9.39 -1.03
N ALA A 124 3.66 -9.04 -1.81
CA ALA A 124 3.66 -7.79 -2.57
C ALA A 124 4.37 -7.95 -3.91
N TYR A 125 3.96 -7.12 -4.85
CA TYR A 125 4.64 -6.89 -6.11
C TYR A 125 5.36 -5.55 -6.04
N VAL A 126 6.66 -5.54 -6.36
CA VAL A 126 7.46 -4.32 -6.40
C VAL A 126 8.04 -4.17 -7.79
N ARG A 127 7.84 -3.02 -8.43
CA ARG A 127 8.48 -2.73 -9.71
C ARG A 127 10.00 -2.93 -9.58
N SER A 128 10.60 -3.63 -10.52
CA SER A 128 12.05 -3.91 -10.49
C SER A 128 12.92 -2.65 -10.54
N ASP A 129 12.37 -1.55 -11.07
CA ASP A 129 13.02 -0.24 -11.14
C ASP A 129 12.76 0.65 -9.90
N ASN A 130 12.04 0.16 -8.89
CA ASN A 130 11.77 0.86 -7.64
C ASN A 130 12.61 0.28 -6.49
N GLU A 131 13.91 0.54 -6.52
CA GLU A 131 14.87 0.03 -5.54
C GLU A 131 14.56 0.52 -4.11
N ASN A 132 14.07 1.74 -3.96
CA ASN A 132 13.73 2.31 -2.66
C ASN A 132 12.57 1.57 -1.98
N ALA A 133 11.53 1.23 -2.74
CA ALA A 133 10.40 0.45 -2.23
C ALA A 133 10.87 -0.94 -1.81
N LEU A 134 11.65 -1.62 -2.65
CA LEU A 134 12.20 -2.94 -2.32
C LEU A 134 13.01 -2.90 -1.03
N ALA A 135 13.93 -1.94 -0.90
CA ALA A 135 14.75 -1.77 0.30
C ALA A 135 13.88 -1.53 1.55
N THR A 136 12.80 -0.76 1.43
CA THR A 136 11.86 -0.49 2.53
C THR A 136 11.17 -1.78 2.98
N TYR A 137 10.66 -2.60 2.06
CA TYR A 137 10.04 -3.88 2.39
C TYR A 137 11.03 -4.87 2.99
N LEU A 138 12.25 -4.97 2.45
CA LEU A 138 13.29 -5.86 3.00
C LEU A 138 13.66 -5.50 4.44
N ARG A 139 13.74 -4.20 4.76
CA ARG A 139 13.97 -3.75 6.15
C ARG A 139 12.83 -4.16 7.10
N GLN A 140 11.62 -4.38 6.58
CA GLN A 140 10.47 -4.85 7.37
C GLN A 140 10.37 -6.38 7.43
N GLY A 141 11.38 -7.09 6.95
CA GLY A 141 11.47 -8.55 7.03
C GLY A 141 10.83 -9.30 5.88
N PHE A 142 10.50 -8.64 4.78
CA PHE A 142 10.11 -9.31 3.54
C PHE A 142 11.31 -9.97 2.88
N GLU A 143 11.06 -11.07 2.19
CA GLU A 143 12.05 -11.83 1.42
C GLU A 143 11.64 -11.88 -0.04
N VAL A 144 12.63 -11.91 -0.94
CA VAL A 144 12.39 -12.02 -2.38
C VAL A 144 12.06 -13.48 -2.71
N VAL A 145 10.93 -13.69 -3.37
CA VAL A 145 10.50 -14.99 -3.89
C VAL A 145 11.02 -15.23 -5.30
N GLY A 146 11.00 -14.19 -6.13
CA GLY A 146 11.40 -14.26 -7.53
C GLY A 146 11.08 -12.98 -8.28
N THR A 147 11.21 -13.04 -9.60
CA THR A 147 10.91 -11.94 -10.51
C THR A 147 9.97 -12.40 -11.61
N ALA A 148 8.83 -11.74 -11.75
CA ALA A 148 7.91 -11.94 -12.86
C ALA A 148 8.30 -11.00 -14.01
N LYS A 149 8.81 -11.59 -15.09
CA LYS A 149 9.28 -10.84 -16.26
C LYS A 149 8.11 -10.28 -17.08
N LYS A 150 8.21 -9.00 -17.47
CA LYS A 150 7.18 -8.32 -18.30
C LYS A 150 5.77 -8.47 -17.72
N HIS A 151 5.66 -8.39 -16.40
CA HIS A 151 4.45 -8.73 -15.66
C HIS A 151 3.40 -7.63 -15.73
N ALA A 152 3.83 -6.37 -15.79
CA ALA A 152 2.96 -5.22 -16.01
C ALA A 152 3.31 -4.52 -17.32
N LYS A 153 2.35 -3.80 -17.90
CA LYS A 153 2.54 -2.95 -19.07
C LYS A 153 1.97 -1.58 -18.79
N ILE A 154 2.84 -0.59 -18.67
CA ILE A 154 2.47 0.78 -18.34
C ILE A 154 2.88 1.71 -19.48
N ARG A 155 1.91 2.45 -20.03
CA ARG A 155 2.17 3.41 -21.14
C ARG A 155 2.95 2.79 -22.30
N GLY A 156 2.65 1.52 -22.61
CA GLY A 156 3.27 0.76 -23.69
C GLY A 156 4.60 0.07 -23.34
N GLU A 157 5.16 0.32 -22.16
CA GLU A 157 6.40 -0.30 -21.69
C GLU A 157 6.15 -1.49 -20.78
N TYR A 158 6.91 -2.57 -20.96
CA TYR A 158 6.86 -3.73 -20.08
C TYR A 158 7.71 -3.51 -18.85
N ILE A 159 7.16 -3.86 -17.70
CA ILE A 159 7.79 -3.73 -16.39
C ILE A 159 7.91 -5.11 -15.76
N ASP A 160 9.11 -5.46 -15.28
CA ASP A 160 9.31 -6.62 -14.43
C ASP A 160 8.87 -6.29 -13.01
N GLU A 161 8.28 -7.27 -12.32
CA GLU A 161 7.91 -7.11 -10.92
C GLU A 161 8.66 -8.13 -10.05
N ILE A 162 9.26 -7.65 -8.96
CA ILE A 162 9.86 -8.47 -7.92
C ILE A 162 8.77 -8.92 -6.98
N LEU A 163 8.68 -10.23 -6.76
CA LEU A 163 7.72 -10.84 -5.85
C LEU A 163 8.37 -11.00 -4.49
N ILE A 164 7.72 -10.47 -3.46
CA ILE A 164 8.22 -10.51 -2.09
C ILE A 164 7.14 -11.02 -1.13
N GLU A 165 7.56 -11.64 -0.05
CA GLU A 165 6.66 -12.18 0.96
C GLU A 165 7.21 -12.05 2.37
N LYS A 166 6.31 -12.06 3.34
CA LYS A 166 6.64 -12.07 4.77
C LYS A 166 5.62 -12.91 5.54
N TRP A 167 6.11 -13.78 6.41
CA TRP A 167 5.30 -14.41 7.45
C TRP A 167 5.14 -13.44 8.63
N LEU A 168 3.91 -13.30 9.10
CA LEU A 168 3.57 -12.43 10.22
C LEU A 168 3.84 -13.09 11.59
#